data_c38b3037b9235f85bdd9e0af6835f629
#
_entry.id   c38b3037b9235f85bdd9e0af6835f629
#
_cell.length_a   1.000
_cell.length_b   1.000
_cell.length_c   1.000
_cell.angle_alpha   90.00
_cell.angle_beta   90.00
_cell.angle_gamma   90.00
#
_symmetry.space_group_name_H-M   'P 1'
#
loop_
_entity.id
_entity.type
_entity.pdbx_description
1 polymer ?
#
loop_
_entity_poly.entity_id
_entity_poly.type
_entity_poly.pdbx_seq_one_letter_code
_entity_poly.pdbx_strand_id
1 'polypeptide(L)'
;MRRSDTASRAVWDVLNGPLNFTTRLALCAISGVALGVAFPKFDINLLAWVAFVPLLQAIEGESMGHVFGYAWLQGLACYVVSLYWIEFTLHHFAGVNPILASGPLLLLAGIMALFAALAVWAAQFATVRLGLPIFVTLPIAWPAVEWLRSFFPIGFPWNLLGYTAYRNLELIQFAEVTGVYGVSALIVFFNAVVFVVLFGRHSRRVQTWSLGTLTALMLAVLVFGSIRMNALESQPPAGKMRVAMVQGNIPQSIKWDPAFLDTSFNVYFEQTQQAARHHKSRCAWFAR
;
A
#
# COMPACT_ATOMS: atom_id res chain seq x y z
N MET A 1 9.15 32.03 -31.96
CA MET A 1 8.34 30.84 -31.69
C MET A 1 9.08 29.50 -31.86
N ARG A 2 10.36 29.43 -32.31
CA ARG A 2 11.12 28.16 -32.53
C ARG A 2 12.07 27.72 -31.41
N ARG A 3 12.29 28.51 -30.34
CA ARG A 3 13.22 28.15 -29.24
C ARG A 3 12.57 27.34 -28.10
N SER A 4 11.25 27.36 -27.95
CA SER A 4 10.54 26.56 -26.92
C SER A 4 10.43 25.07 -27.31
N ASP A 5 10.42 24.76 -28.61
CA ASP A 5 10.29 23.39 -29.10
C ASP A 5 11.58 22.56 -28.94
N THR A 6 12.75 23.20 -28.94
CA THR A 6 14.03 22.49 -28.80
C THR A 6 14.33 22.11 -27.36
N ALA A 7 13.99 22.95 -26.39
CA ALA A 7 14.17 22.63 -24.96
C ALA A 7 13.19 21.55 -24.52
N SER A 8 11.94 21.58 -24.96
CA SER A 8 10.96 20.54 -24.68
C SER A 8 11.33 19.21 -25.34
N ARG A 9 11.85 19.21 -26.58
CA ARG A 9 12.34 17.98 -27.22
C ARG A 9 13.57 17.41 -26.53
N ALA A 10 14.53 18.23 -26.12
CA ALA A 10 15.71 17.79 -25.40
C ALA A 10 15.34 17.14 -24.04
N VAL A 11 14.38 17.71 -23.32
CA VAL A 11 13.84 17.11 -22.08
C VAL A 11 13.10 15.81 -22.37
N TRP A 12 12.33 15.74 -23.48
CA TRP A 12 11.66 14.52 -23.92
C TRP A 12 12.65 13.41 -24.30
N ASP A 13 13.74 13.74 -24.99
CA ASP A 13 14.76 12.78 -25.41
C ASP A 13 15.57 12.25 -24.22
N VAL A 14 15.81 13.08 -23.21
CA VAL A 14 16.44 12.68 -21.94
C VAL A 14 15.53 11.75 -21.13
N LEU A 15 14.22 12.04 -21.08
CA LEU A 15 13.24 11.25 -20.32
C LEU A 15 12.83 9.95 -21.01
N ASN A 16 12.92 9.88 -22.36
CA ASN A 16 12.49 8.75 -23.18
C ASN A 16 13.64 8.07 -23.94
N GLY A 17 14.89 8.46 -23.67
CA GLY A 17 16.09 7.79 -24.19
C GLY A 17 16.26 6.39 -23.59
N PRO A 18 17.14 5.56 -24.20
CA PRO A 18 17.41 4.23 -23.66
C PRO A 18 18.06 4.37 -22.28
N LEU A 19 17.36 3.87 -21.25
CA LEU A 19 17.86 3.88 -19.89
C LEU A 19 18.99 2.86 -19.74
N ASN A 20 20.09 3.26 -19.12
CA ASN A 20 21.15 2.32 -18.75
C ASN A 20 20.75 1.50 -17.51
N PHE A 21 21.45 0.39 -17.29
CA PHE A 21 21.17 -0.55 -16.20
C PHE A 21 21.13 0.13 -14.82
N THR A 22 22.10 1.00 -14.53
CA THR A 22 22.17 1.72 -13.24
C THR A 22 21.00 2.64 -13.01
N THR A 23 20.57 3.37 -14.05
CA THR A 23 19.38 4.25 -13.97
C THR A 23 18.12 3.44 -13.71
N ARG A 24 17.96 2.26 -14.33
CA ARG A 24 16.81 1.39 -14.08
C ARG A 24 16.79 0.89 -12.62
N LEU A 25 17.93 0.48 -12.08
CA LEU A 25 18.02 0.09 -10.67
C LEU A 25 17.66 1.25 -9.73
N ALA A 26 18.17 2.46 -10.03
CA ALA A 26 17.83 3.65 -9.23
C ALA A 26 16.32 3.98 -9.28
N LEU A 27 15.69 3.90 -10.45
CA LEU A 27 14.26 4.11 -10.62
C LEU A 27 13.43 3.08 -9.82
N CYS A 28 13.85 1.80 -9.83
CA CYS A 28 13.21 0.75 -9.05
C CYS A 28 13.34 1.01 -7.54
N ALA A 29 14.53 1.39 -7.07
CA ALA A 29 14.76 1.72 -5.66
C ALA A 29 13.95 2.95 -5.23
N ILE A 30 13.95 4.02 -6.01
CA ILE A 30 13.14 5.24 -5.77
C ILE A 30 11.65 4.89 -5.71
N SER A 31 11.15 4.11 -6.69
CA SER A 31 9.78 3.62 -6.74
C SER A 31 9.41 2.86 -5.46
N GLY A 32 10.27 1.92 -5.05
CA GLY A 32 10.03 1.10 -3.86
C GLY A 32 10.05 1.92 -2.57
N VAL A 33 11.04 2.80 -2.40
CA VAL A 33 11.11 3.70 -1.23
C VAL A 33 9.89 4.63 -1.19
N ALA A 34 9.54 5.26 -2.32
CA ALA A 34 8.36 6.14 -2.41
C ALA A 34 7.08 5.41 -2.01
N LEU A 35 6.92 4.14 -2.44
CA LEU A 35 5.79 3.33 -2.04
C LEU A 35 5.87 2.94 -0.56
N GLY A 36 7.05 2.58 -0.05
CA GLY A 36 7.25 2.19 1.36
C GLY A 36 6.91 3.31 2.34
N VAL A 37 7.30 4.56 2.04
CA VAL A 37 6.98 5.73 2.88
C VAL A 37 5.53 6.22 2.73
N ALA A 38 4.79 5.70 1.75
CA ALA A 38 3.35 5.98 1.63
C ALA A 38 2.52 5.26 2.70
N PHE A 39 3.06 4.19 3.29
CA PHE A 39 2.42 3.48 4.41
C PHE A 39 2.66 4.19 5.75
N PRO A 40 1.78 3.98 6.76
CA PRO A 40 2.10 4.33 8.14
C PRO A 40 3.40 3.60 8.56
N LYS A 41 4.26 4.21 9.25
CA LYS A 41 4.40 5.36 10.10
C LYS A 41 4.76 6.68 9.37
N PHE A 42 5.37 6.58 8.18
CA PHE A 42 5.79 7.79 7.43
C PHE A 42 4.57 8.54 6.88
N ASP A 43 3.60 7.79 6.33
CA ASP A 43 2.27 8.27 5.98
C ASP A 43 2.23 9.37 4.91
N ILE A 44 3.21 9.36 4.00
CA ILE A 44 3.23 10.26 2.85
C ILE A 44 2.36 9.63 1.75
N ASN A 45 1.08 9.47 2.03
CA ASN A 45 0.12 8.68 1.24
C ASN A 45 -0.03 9.13 -0.22
N LEU A 46 0.20 10.41 -0.51
CA LEU A 46 0.18 10.93 -1.88
C LEU A 46 1.22 10.27 -2.79
N LEU A 47 2.33 9.79 -2.23
CA LEU A 47 3.35 9.10 -3.03
C LEU A 47 2.85 7.79 -3.62
N ALA A 48 1.90 7.10 -3.00
CA ALA A 48 1.31 5.88 -3.55
C ALA A 48 0.71 6.09 -4.95
N TRP A 49 0.21 7.30 -5.24
CA TRP A 49 -0.43 7.64 -6.51
C TRP A 49 0.54 7.83 -7.68
N VAL A 50 1.84 7.95 -7.41
CA VAL A 50 2.87 8.14 -8.43
C VAL A 50 4.07 7.19 -8.28
N ALA A 51 4.10 6.40 -7.21
CA ALA A 51 5.23 5.55 -6.86
C ALA A 51 5.57 4.49 -7.92
N PHE A 52 4.60 3.98 -8.66
CA PHE A 52 4.83 2.98 -9.70
C PHE A 52 5.36 3.58 -11.02
N VAL A 53 5.24 4.89 -11.23
CA VAL A 53 5.67 5.53 -12.47
C VAL A 53 7.15 5.29 -12.78
N PRO A 54 8.10 5.45 -11.83
CA PRO A 54 9.51 5.15 -12.08
C PRO A 54 9.76 3.65 -12.39
N LEU A 55 9.03 2.73 -11.74
CA LEU A 55 9.12 1.30 -12.03
C LEU A 55 8.65 1.01 -13.46
N LEU A 56 7.49 1.54 -13.87
CA LEU A 56 6.94 1.34 -15.20
C LEU A 56 7.88 1.84 -16.28
N GLN A 57 8.56 2.99 -16.02
CA GLN A 57 9.61 3.50 -16.91
C GLN A 57 10.84 2.58 -16.94
N ALA A 58 11.24 2.01 -15.80
CA ALA A 58 12.39 1.11 -15.72
C ALA A 58 12.18 -0.20 -16.47
N ILE A 59 10.96 -0.72 -16.52
CA ILE A 59 10.63 -2.01 -17.16
C ILE A 59 10.23 -1.88 -18.63
N GLU A 60 10.03 -0.66 -19.14
CA GLU A 60 9.61 -0.45 -20.53
C GLU A 60 10.66 -1.00 -21.51
N GLY A 61 10.21 -1.87 -22.42
CA GLY A 61 11.06 -2.50 -23.44
C GLY A 61 11.99 -3.60 -22.94
N GLU A 62 11.92 -3.97 -21.66
CA GLU A 62 12.78 -4.99 -21.06
C GLU A 62 12.26 -6.42 -21.29
N SER A 63 13.19 -7.38 -21.20
CA SER A 63 12.85 -8.80 -21.21
C SER A 63 12.06 -9.20 -19.97
N MET A 64 11.22 -10.23 -20.06
CA MET A 64 10.36 -10.67 -18.96
C MET A 64 11.14 -11.08 -17.70
N GLY A 65 12.38 -11.57 -17.85
CA GLY A 65 13.27 -11.86 -16.71
C GLY A 65 13.72 -10.58 -16.00
N HIS A 66 14.11 -9.56 -16.77
CA HIS A 66 14.46 -8.25 -16.20
C HIS A 66 13.27 -7.56 -15.55
N VAL A 67 12.08 -7.62 -16.16
CA VAL A 67 10.83 -7.09 -15.57
C VAL A 67 10.60 -7.68 -14.18
N PHE A 68 10.73 -9.01 -14.03
CA PHE A 68 10.60 -9.66 -12.74
C PHE A 68 11.64 -9.18 -11.74
N GLY A 69 12.92 -9.12 -12.13
CA GLY A 69 14.03 -8.67 -11.28
C GLY A 69 13.88 -7.22 -10.82
N TYR A 70 13.51 -6.31 -11.72
CA TYR A 70 13.27 -4.89 -11.39
C TYR A 70 12.06 -4.71 -10.46
N ALA A 71 10.97 -5.42 -10.72
CA ALA A 71 9.80 -5.37 -9.86
C ALA A 71 10.07 -6.02 -8.48
N TRP A 72 10.90 -7.06 -8.43
CA TRP A 72 11.36 -7.63 -7.16
C TRP A 72 12.19 -6.62 -6.35
N LEU A 73 13.14 -5.94 -6.99
CA LEU A 73 13.94 -4.90 -6.34
C LEU A 73 13.07 -3.76 -5.79
N GLN A 74 12.09 -3.31 -6.58
CA GLN A 74 11.11 -2.30 -6.16
C GLN A 74 10.31 -2.79 -4.93
N GLY A 75 9.78 -4.01 -4.98
CA GLY A 75 9.07 -4.62 -3.86
C GLY A 75 9.95 -4.77 -2.63
N LEU A 76 11.20 -5.23 -2.79
CA LEU A 76 12.15 -5.34 -1.68
C LEU A 76 12.39 -3.99 -1.00
N ALA A 77 12.68 -2.94 -1.77
CA ALA A 77 12.87 -1.59 -1.24
C ALA A 77 11.60 -1.10 -0.49
N CYS A 78 10.42 -1.33 -1.06
CA CYS A 78 9.14 -0.99 -0.42
C CYS A 78 8.96 -1.71 0.92
N TYR A 79 9.14 -3.03 0.95
CA TYR A 79 8.88 -3.82 2.16
C TYR A 79 9.97 -3.65 3.23
N VAL A 80 11.22 -3.41 2.86
CA VAL A 80 12.26 -3.04 3.85
C VAL A 80 11.89 -1.74 4.56
N VAL A 81 11.42 -0.73 3.81
CA VAL A 81 11.01 0.55 4.39
C VAL A 81 9.74 0.42 5.22
N SER A 82 8.71 -0.28 4.74
CA SER A 82 7.40 -0.34 5.41
C SER A 82 7.34 -1.35 6.55
N LEU A 83 8.21 -2.37 6.58
CA LEU A 83 8.28 -3.42 7.61
C LEU A 83 9.47 -3.25 8.58
N TYR A 84 10.18 -2.12 8.55
CA TYR A 84 11.35 -1.86 9.40
C TYR A 84 11.10 -2.12 10.89
N TRP A 85 9.85 -1.97 11.34
CA TRP A 85 9.43 -2.21 12.72
C TRP A 85 9.68 -3.66 13.20
N ILE A 86 9.86 -4.62 12.29
CA ILE A 86 10.19 -6.02 12.63
C ILE A 86 11.59 -6.08 13.25
N GLU A 87 12.57 -5.45 12.61
CA GLU A 87 13.93 -5.33 13.15
C GLU A 87 13.91 -4.61 14.49
N PHE A 88 13.24 -3.46 14.57
CA PHE A 88 13.09 -2.69 15.80
C PHE A 88 12.49 -3.54 16.94
N THR A 89 11.46 -4.32 16.65
CA THR A 89 10.78 -5.17 17.65
C THR A 89 11.70 -6.27 18.15
N LEU A 90 12.39 -6.95 17.25
CA LEU A 90 13.32 -8.02 17.61
C LEU A 90 14.52 -7.50 18.39
N HIS A 91 15.05 -6.34 18.02
CA HIS A 91 16.17 -5.73 18.72
C HIS A 91 15.75 -5.20 20.10
N HIS A 92 14.70 -4.37 20.18
CA HIS A 92 14.35 -3.65 21.41
C HIS A 92 13.64 -4.52 22.45
N PHE A 93 12.78 -5.44 22.02
CA PHE A 93 11.95 -6.23 22.95
C PHE A 93 12.43 -7.68 23.13
N ALA A 94 13.05 -8.27 22.12
CA ALA A 94 13.58 -9.62 22.22
C ALA A 94 15.09 -9.65 22.52
N GLY A 95 15.78 -8.48 22.58
CA GLY A 95 17.20 -8.39 22.87
C GLY A 95 18.10 -8.97 21.79
N VAL A 96 17.60 -9.19 20.58
CA VAL A 96 18.38 -9.76 19.46
C VAL A 96 19.37 -8.73 18.95
N ASN A 97 20.58 -9.16 18.63
CA ASN A 97 21.56 -8.28 17.99
C ASN A 97 21.00 -7.68 16.70
N PRO A 98 21.17 -6.36 16.41
CA PRO A 98 20.60 -5.68 15.24
C PRO A 98 20.89 -6.36 13.90
N ILE A 99 22.11 -6.87 13.71
CA ILE A 99 22.48 -7.58 12.47
C ILE A 99 21.65 -8.87 12.32
N LEU A 100 21.46 -9.63 13.40
CA LEU A 100 20.63 -10.82 13.38
C LEU A 100 19.13 -10.48 13.25
N ALA A 101 18.68 -9.38 13.84
CA ALA A 101 17.31 -8.90 13.73
C ALA A 101 16.95 -8.45 12.30
N SER A 102 17.92 -8.00 11.52
CA SER A 102 17.75 -7.64 10.11
C SER A 102 17.44 -8.86 9.21
N GLY A 103 17.91 -10.06 9.59
CA GLY A 103 17.70 -11.29 8.81
C GLY A 103 16.23 -11.61 8.56
N PRO A 104 15.35 -11.73 9.58
CA PRO A 104 13.92 -11.95 9.42
C PRO A 104 13.22 -10.84 8.63
N LEU A 105 13.62 -9.57 8.81
CA LEU A 105 13.10 -8.46 8.03
C LEU A 105 13.41 -8.65 6.53
N LEU A 106 14.66 -8.89 6.18
CA LEU A 106 15.09 -9.05 4.79
C LEU A 106 14.46 -10.28 4.14
N LEU A 107 14.36 -11.39 4.89
CA LEU A 107 13.70 -12.61 4.41
C LEU A 107 12.23 -12.35 4.10
N LEU A 108 11.49 -11.75 5.04
CA LEU A 108 10.08 -11.45 4.83
C LEU A 108 9.88 -10.43 3.70
N ALA A 109 10.67 -9.35 3.67
CA ALA A 109 10.61 -8.35 2.61
C ALA A 109 10.91 -8.98 1.24
N GLY A 110 11.89 -9.89 1.15
CA GLY A 110 12.21 -10.62 -0.07
C GLY A 110 11.08 -11.53 -0.55
N ILE A 111 10.42 -12.26 0.37
CA ILE A 111 9.25 -13.09 0.07
C ILE A 111 8.09 -12.22 -0.41
N MET A 112 7.81 -11.13 0.29
CA MET A 112 6.74 -10.19 -0.09
C MET A 112 6.99 -9.55 -1.45
N ALA A 113 8.26 -9.24 -1.75
CA ALA A 113 8.68 -8.71 -3.03
C ALA A 113 8.45 -9.69 -4.20
N LEU A 114 8.45 -11.02 -3.97
CA LEU A 114 8.10 -11.99 -5.01
C LEU A 114 6.66 -11.83 -5.48
N PHE A 115 5.73 -11.53 -4.58
CA PHE A 115 4.34 -11.27 -4.96
C PHE A 115 4.22 -9.96 -5.75
N ALA A 116 4.91 -8.89 -5.34
CA ALA A 116 4.95 -7.65 -6.11
C ALA A 116 5.53 -7.87 -7.52
N ALA A 117 6.62 -8.63 -7.61
CA ALA A 117 7.23 -9.01 -8.88
C ALA A 117 6.29 -9.84 -9.75
N LEU A 118 5.59 -10.80 -9.16
CA LEU A 118 4.60 -11.63 -9.86
C LEU A 118 3.46 -10.78 -10.44
N ALA A 119 2.95 -9.80 -9.67
CA ALA A 119 1.87 -8.92 -10.13
C ALA A 119 2.30 -8.08 -11.34
N VAL A 120 3.47 -7.44 -11.26
CA VAL A 120 4.00 -6.61 -12.35
C VAL A 120 4.37 -7.47 -13.55
N TRP A 121 4.99 -8.62 -13.32
CA TRP A 121 5.34 -9.57 -14.38
C TRP A 121 4.09 -10.08 -15.11
N ALA A 122 3.05 -10.49 -14.37
CA ALA A 122 1.79 -10.96 -14.96
C ALA A 122 1.10 -9.86 -15.77
N ALA A 123 1.09 -8.62 -15.26
CA ALA A 123 0.57 -7.46 -15.99
C ALA A 123 1.34 -7.24 -17.29
N GLN A 124 2.67 -7.23 -17.24
CA GLN A 124 3.51 -7.02 -18.42
C GLN A 124 3.39 -8.19 -19.41
N PHE A 125 3.31 -9.43 -18.92
CA PHE A 125 3.07 -10.61 -19.75
C PHE A 125 1.75 -10.49 -20.51
N ALA A 126 0.67 -10.11 -19.84
CA ALA A 126 -0.63 -9.88 -20.46
C ALA A 126 -0.58 -8.73 -21.49
N THR A 127 0.13 -7.64 -21.16
CA THR A 127 0.36 -6.52 -22.09
C THR A 127 1.02 -7.00 -23.39
N VAL A 128 2.10 -7.77 -23.29
CA VAL A 128 2.85 -8.24 -24.45
C VAL A 128 2.09 -9.33 -25.24
N ARG A 129 1.42 -10.26 -24.54
CA ARG A 129 0.77 -11.40 -25.18
C ARG A 129 -0.62 -11.10 -25.73
N LEU A 130 -1.38 -10.24 -25.04
CA LEU A 130 -2.76 -9.91 -25.41
C LEU A 130 -2.87 -8.58 -26.16
N GLY A 131 -1.78 -7.81 -26.25
CA GLY A 131 -1.79 -6.45 -26.84
C GLY A 131 -2.60 -5.44 -26.04
N LEU A 132 -2.91 -5.73 -24.76
CA LEU A 132 -3.65 -4.84 -23.89
C LEU A 132 -2.69 -3.81 -23.26
N PRO A 133 -3.10 -2.54 -23.13
CA PRO A 133 -2.24 -1.54 -22.52
C PRO A 133 -2.05 -1.80 -21.00
N ILE A 134 -0.90 -1.40 -20.46
CA ILE A 134 -0.52 -1.61 -19.06
C ILE A 134 -1.54 -1.02 -18.07
N PHE A 135 -2.23 0.06 -18.43
CA PHE A 135 -3.29 0.64 -17.60
C PHE A 135 -4.56 -0.21 -17.51
N VAL A 136 -4.65 -1.30 -18.27
CA VAL A 136 -5.71 -2.32 -18.15
C VAL A 136 -5.20 -3.53 -17.38
N THR A 137 -3.98 -3.99 -17.72
CA THR A 137 -3.46 -5.26 -17.17
C THR A 137 -2.98 -5.12 -15.73
N LEU A 138 -2.35 -4.00 -15.35
CA LEU A 138 -1.82 -3.80 -14.00
C LEU A 138 -2.93 -3.66 -12.94
N PRO A 139 -4.03 -2.90 -13.15
CA PRO A 139 -5.14 -2.83 -12.21
C PRO A 139 -5.89 -4.15 -11.97
N ILE A 140 -5.70 -5.12 -12.86
CA ILE A 140 -6.25 -6.49 -12.71
C ILE A 140 -5.23 -7.38 -11.98
N ALA A 141 -3.99 -7.38 -12.43
CA ALA A 141 -2.96 -8.29 -11.92
C ALA A 141 -2.55 -7.96 -10.49
N TRP A 142 -2.40 -6.67 -10.16
CA TRP A 142 -1.95 -6.26 -8.83
C TRP A 142 -2.91 -6.71 -7.71
N PRO A 143 -4.21 -6.34 -7.72
CA PRO A 143 -5.13 -6.77 -6.66
C PRO A 143 -5.39 -8.28 -6.67
N ALA A 144 -5.31 -8.95 -7.82
CA ALA A 144 -5.42 -10.40 -7.88
C ALA A 144 -4.28 -11.10 -7.13
N VAL A 145 -3.04 -10.59 -7.25
CA VAL A 145 -1.90 -11.11 -6.49
C VAL A 145 -1.93 -10.68 -5.03
N GLU A 146 -2.42 -9.49 -4.70
CA GLU A 146 -2.67 -9.08 -3.32
C GLU A 146 -3.70 -10.00 -2.65
N TRP A 147 -4.77 -10.34 -3.36
CA TRP A 147 -5.77 -11.30 -2.89
C TRP A 147 -5.15 -12.68 -2.66
N LEU A 148 -4.39 -13.20 -3.64
CA LEU A 148 -3.68 -14.47 -3.50
C LEU A 148 -2.78 -14.48 -2.26
N ARG A 149 -1.99 -13.44 -2.05
CA ARG A 149 -1.08 -13.26 -0.90
C ARG A 149 -1.82 -13.26 0.43
N SER A 150 -3.06 -12.81 0.47
CA SER A 150 -3.85 -12.77 1.69
C SER A 150 -4.24 -14.14 2.23
N PHE A 151 -4.12 -15.19 1.39
CA PHE A 151 -4.46 -16.56 1.75
C PHE A 151 -3.29 -17.54 1.63
N PHE A 152 -2.36 -17.30 0.72
CA PHE A 152 -1.30 -18.25 0.38
C PHE A 152 0.11 -17.61 0.53
N PRO A 153 1.10 -18.36 1.03
CA PRO A 153 1.03 -19.71 1.64
C PRO A 153 0.53 -19.69 3.10
N ILE A 154 0.78 -18.60 3.83
CA ILE A 154 0.46 -18.46 5.26
C ILE A 154 -0.52 -17.31 5.55
N GLY A 155 -1.01 -16.64 4.50
CA GLY A 155 -1.92 -15.52 4.63
C GLY A 155 -1.29 -14.29 5.31
N PHE A 156 -0.68 -13.41 4.52
CA PHE A 156 -0.09 -12.17 5.05
C PHE A 156 -0.71 -10.94 4.36
N PRO A 157 -1.89 -10.48 4.81
CA PRO A 157 -2.61 -9.36 4.19
C PRO A 157 -2.11 -7.97 4.64
N TRP A 158 -0.88 -7.89 5.12
CA TRP A 158 -0.30 -6.62 5.56
C TRP A 158 0.21 -5.82 4.36
N ASN A 159 0.19 -4.49 4.50
CA ASN A 159 0.66 -3.56 3.47
C ASN A 159 -0.01 -3.81 2.09
N LEU A 160 -1.34 -4.03 2.08
CA LEU A 160 -2.11 -3.93 0.85
C LEU A 160 -2.12 -2.47 0.39
N LEU A 161 -1.93 -2.24 -0.89
CA LEU A 161 -1.76 -0.89 -1.44
C LEU A 161 -2.93 0.05 -1.10
N GLY A 162 -4.15 -0.47 -1.09
CA GLY A 162 -5.34 0.29 -0.74
C GLY A 162 -5.32 0.87 0.67
N TYR A 163 -4.53 0.32 1.59
CA TYR A 163 -4.40 0.87 2.94
C TYR A 163 -3.70 2.24 2.96
N THR A 164 -2.93 2.60 1.95
CA THR A 164 -2.32 3.93 1.84
C THR A 164 -3.37 5.05 1.70
N ALA A 165 -4.58 4.72 1.27
CA ALA A 165 -5.67 5.68 1.05
C ALA A 165 -6.56 5.92 2.28
N TYR A 166 -6.25 5.34 3.46
CA TYR A 166 -7.14 5.32 4.63
C TYR A 166 -7.58 6.70 5.14
N ARG A 167 -6.84 7.76 4.85
CA ARG A 167 -7.20 9.14 5.19
C ARG A 167 -8.22 9.78 4.25
N ASN A 168 -8.42 9.20 3.08
CA ASN A 168 -9.36 9.72 2.08
C ASN A 168 -10.71 9.04 2.27
N LEU A 169 -11.49 9.54 3.23
CA LEU A 169 -12.72 8.89 3.69
C LEU A 169 -13.74 8.65 2.58
N GLU A 170 -13.90 9.60 1.65
CA GLU A 170 -14.79 9.45 0.49
C GLU A 170 -14.30 8.32 -0.44
N LEU A 171 -13.00 8.27 -0.67
CA LEU A 171 -12.42 7.27 -1.59
C LEU A 171 -12.52 5.86 -1.02
N ILE A 172 -12.25 5.68 0.27
CA ILE A 172 -12.28 4.35 0.89
C ILE A 172 -13.69 3.76 1.04
N GLN A 173 -14.78 4.58 0.91
CA GLN A 173 -16.15 4.04 0.84
C GLN A 173 -16.29 3.05 -0.32
N PHE A 174 -15.50 3.19 -1.38
CA PHE A 174 -15.48 2.24 -2.49
C PHE A 174 -15.14 0.80 -2.05
N ALA A 175 -14.43 0.65 -0.93
CA ALA A 175 -14.13 -0.65 -0.35
C ALA A 175 -15.38 -1.40 0.15
N GLU A 176 -16.50 -0.74 0.38
CA GLU A 176 -17.78 -1.41 0.71
C GLU A 176 -18.23 -2.35 -0.42
N VAL A 177 -17.94 -1.99 -1.66
CA VAL A 177 -18.33 -2.77 -2.85
C VAL A 177 -17.23 -3.74 -3.30
N THR A 178 -15.98 -3.31 -3.24
CA THR A 178 -14.86 -4.00 -3.88
C THR A 178 -13.83 -4.57 -2.90
N GLY A 179 -14.01 -4.31 -1.61
CA GLY A 179 -12.95 -4.52 -0.63
C GLY A 179 -11.76 -3.57 -0.85
N VAL A 180 -10.73 -3.73 -0.05
CA VAL A 180 -9.48 -2.97 -0.18
C VAL A 180 -8.79 -3.16 -1.54
N TYR A 181 -9.05 -4.28 -2.19
CA TYR A 181 -8.46 -4.65 -3.48
C TYR A 181 -8.89 -3.72 -4.62
N GLY A 182 -10.15 -3.23 -4.60
CA GLY A 182 -10.62 -2.23 -5.57
C GLY A 182 -9.93 -0.87 -5.38
N VAL A 183 -9.64 -0.50 -4.13
CA VAL A 183 -8.85 0.71 -3.84
C VAL A 183 -7.43 0.54 -4.35
N SER A 184 -6.80 -0.63 -4.13
CA SER A 184 -5.50 -0.97 -4.72
C SER A 184 -5.52 -0.88 -6.25
N ALA A 185 -6.56 -1.44 -6.90
CA ALA A 185 -6.74 -1.37 -8.35
C ALA A 185 -6.80 0.09 -8.84
N LEU A 186 -7.52 0.95 -8.14
CA LEU A 186 -7.65 2.36 -8.49
C LEU A 186 -6.31 3.10 -8.41
N ILE A 187 -5.52 2.85 -7.37
CA ILE A 187 -4.19 3.47 -7.20
C ILE A 187 -3.23 3.03 -8.32
N VAL A 188 -3.15 1.74 -8.64
CA VAL A 188 -2.26 1.28 -9.73
C VAL A 188 -2.79 1.72 -11.10
N PHE A 189 -4.11 1.82 -11.30
CA PHE A 189 -4.70 2.39 -12.50
C PHE A 189 -4.28 3.84 -12.70
N PHE A 190 -4.37 4.65 -11.65
CA PHE A 190 -3.89 6.03 -11.66
C PHE A 190 -2.42 6.11 -12.10
N ASN A 191 -1.54 5.36 -11.42
CA ASN A 191 -0.12 5.29 -11.75
C ASN A 191 0.14 4.92 -13.22
N ALA A 192 -0.56 3.89 -13.71
CA ALA A 192 -0.40 3.42 -15.07
C ALA A 192 -0.88 4.44 -16.11
N VAL A 193 -1.97 5.18 -15.82
CA VAL A 193 -2.43 6.27 -16.68
C VAL A 193 -1.44 7.43 -16.66
N VAL A 194 -0.92 7.83 -15.49
CA VAL A 194 0.11 8.86 -15.38
C VAL A 194 1.35 8.46 -16.19
N PHE A 195 1.80 7.20 -16.07
CA PHE A 195 2.90 6.70 -16.90
C PHE A 195 2.62 6.81 -18.39
N VAL A 196 1.43 6.37 -18.85
CA VAL A 196 1.05 6.42 -20.27
C VAL A 196 0.98 7.84 -20.81
N VAL A 197 0.52 8.78 -20.00
CA VAL A 197 0.41 10.20 -20.40
C VAL A 197 1.78 10.88 -20.45
N LEU A 198 2.66 10.59 -19.47
CA LEU A 198 3.95 11.27 -19.36
C LEU A 198 5.05 10.62 -20.21
N PHE A 199 5.08 9.28 -20.28
CA PHE A 199 6.19 8.53 -20.88
C PHE A 199 5.74 7.55 -21.97
N GLY A 200 4.44 7.23 -22.05
CA GLY A 200 3.95 6.20 -22.94
C GLY A 200 4.07 6.59 -24.42
N ARG A 201 4.59 5.65 -25.22
CA ARG A 201 4.68 5.75 -26.68
C ARG A 201 3.34 5.42 -27.37
N HIS A 202 2.24 5.75 -26.70
CA HIS A 202 0.90 5.50 -27.19
C HIS A 202 0.36 6.67 -28.02
N SER A 203 -0.60 6.35 -28.92
CA SER A 203 -1.27 7.40 -29.69
C SER A 203 -2.01 8.37 -28.77
N ARG A 204 -2.14 9.64 -29.21
CA ARG A 204 -2.90 10.65 -28.46
C ARG A 204 -4.32 10.18 -28.12
N ARG A 205 -4.94 9.40 -28.99
CA ARG A 205 -6.25 8.81 -28.75
C ARG A 205 -6.25 7.92 -27.50
N VAL A 206 -5.27 7.02 -27.36
CA VAL A 206 -5.15 6.13 -26.18
C VAL A 206 -4.90 6.94 -24.91
N GLN A 207 -4.01 7.94 -24.96
CA GLN A 207 -3.75 8.84 -23.83
C GLN A 207 -5.02 9.60 -23.38
N THR A 208 -5.79 10.15 -24.35
CA THR A 208 -7.03 10.87 -24.03
C THR A 208 -8.09 9.93 -23.44
N TRP A 209 -8.27 8.73 -24.00
CA TRP A 209 -9.22 7.75 -23.48
C TRP A 209 -8.84 7.26 -22.08
N SER A 210 -7.55 6.96 -21.83
CA SER A 210 -7.10 6.53 -20.52
C SER A 210 -7.32 7.61 -19.46
N LEU A 211 -6.99 8.87 -19.78
CA LEU A 211 -7.21 10.01 -18.89
C LEU A 211 -8.71 10.26 -18.65
N GLY A 212 -9.53 10.21 -19.69
CA GLY A 212 -10.99 10.35 -19.58
C GLY A 212 -11.61 9.28 -18.71
N THR A 213 -11.20 8.01 -18.90
CA THR A 213 -11.66 6.90 -18.06
C THR A 213 -11.23 7.06 -16.61
N LEU A 214 -9.97 7.46 -16.36
CA LEU A 214 -9.48 7.72 -15.01
C LEU A 214 -10.30 8.82 -14.34
N THR A 215 -10.49 9.95 -15.03
CA THR A 215 -11.27 11.09 -14.49
C THR A 215 -12.70 10.68 -14.17
N ALA A 216 -13.37 9.97 -15.08
CA ALA A 216 -14.74 9.49 -14.87
C ALA A 216 -14.83 8.52 -13.68
N LEU A 217 -13.88 7.57 -13.58
CA LEU A 217 -13.84 6.62 -12.48
C LEU A 217 -13.56 7.29 -11.13
N MET A 218 -12.59 8.22 -11.08
CA MET A 218 -12.29 8.97 -9.85
C MET A 218 -13.50 9.80 -9.39
N LEU A 219 -14.16 10.49 -10.31
CA LEU A 219 -15.38 11.24 -10.00
C LEU A 219 -16.49 10.32 -9.50
N ALA A 220 -16.72 9.18 -10.15
CA ALA A 220 -17.72 8.21 -9.72
C ALA A 220 -17.46 7.69 -8.31
N VAL A 221 -16.20 7.34 -7.99
CA VAL A 221 -15.79 6.85 -6.65
C VAL A 221 -15.97 7.94 -5.59
N LEU A 222 -15.57 9.19 -5.88
CA LEU A 222 -15.69 10.29 -4.92
C LEU A 222 -17.19 10.68 -4.71
N VAL A 223 -17.98 10.72 -5.76
CA VAL A 223 -19.43 10.98 -5.66
C VAL A 223 -20.12 9.87 -4.87
N PHE A 224 -19.82 8.60 -5.18
CA PHE A 224 -20.31 7.46 -4.40
C PHE A 224 -19.95 7.59 -2.93
N GLY A 225 -18.68 7.88 -2.63
CA GLY A 225 -18.19 8.05 -1.27
C GLY A 225 -18.88 9.17 -0.51
N SER A 226 -19.04 10.35 -1.13
CA SER A 226 -19.74 11.47 -0.54
C SER A 226 -21.22 11.15 -0.25
N ILE A 227 -21.93 10.51 -1.19
CA ILE A 227 -23.30 10.06 -0.99
C ILE A 227 -23.38 9.07 0.18
N ARG A 228 -22.44 8.11 0.21
CA ARG A 228 -22.42 7.07 1.25
C ARG A 228 -22.15 7.64 2.64
N MET A 229 -21.18 8.55 2.76
CA MET A 229 -20.90 9.22 4.03
C MET A 229 -22.10 10.01 4.54
N ASN A 230 -22.71 10.82 3.69
CA ASN A 230 -23.93 11.58 4.04
C ASN A 230 -25.08 10.65 4.48
N ALA A 231 -25.23 9.51 3.79
CA ALA A 231 -26.25 8.52 4.16
C ALA A 231 -25.98 7.89 5.53
N LEU A 232 -24.71 7.63 5.88
CA LEU A 232 -24.31 7.10 7.19
C LEU A 232 -24.52 8.12 8.31
N GLU A 233 -24.15 9.37 8.07
CA GLU A 233 -24.29 10.47 9.05
C GLU A 233 -25.76 10.81 9.33
N SER A 234 -26.64 10.67 8.33
CA SER A 234 -28.06 10.92 8.46
C SER A 234 -28.86 9.80 9.14
N GLN A 235 -28.23 8.62 9.36
CA GLN A 235 -28.91 7.52 10.04
C GLN A 235 -29.10 7.85 11.52
N PRO A 236 -30.32 7.72 12.05
CA PRO A 236 -30.53 7.88 13.48
C PRO A 236 -29.77 6.78 14.25
N PRO A 237 -29.16 7.10 15.39
CA PRO A 237 -28.47 6.11 16.18
C PRO A 237 -29.43 5.00 16.61
N ALA A 238 -29.07 3.74 16.36
CA ALA A 238 -29.89 2.57 16.72
C ALA A 238 -30.11 2.43 18.24
N GLY A 239 -29.34 3.16 19.03
CA GLY A 239 -29.42 3.19 20.48
C GLY A 239 -28.15 3.78 21.11
N LYS A 240 -28.19 3.95 22.42
CA LYS A 240 -27.00 4.38 23.19
C LYS A 240 -26.55 3.23 24.09
N MET A 241 -25.30 2.84 23.98
CA MET A 241 -24.67 1.88 24.88
C MET A 241 -23.52 2.56 25.63
N ARG A 242 -23.48 2.37 26.93
CA ARG A 242 -22.39 2.85 27.73
C ARG A 242 -21.30 1.79 27.79
N VAL A 243 -20.15 2.11 27.26
CA VAL A 243 -18.99 1.22 27.16
C VAL A 243 -17.85 1.79 27.99
N ALA A 244 -17.18 0.95 28.79
CA ALA A 244 -15.96 1.28 29.47
C ALA A 244 -14.78 0.63 28.74
N MET A 245 -13.76 1.41 28.41
CA MET A 245 -12.49 0.90 27.87
C MET A 245 -11.48 0.84 29.02
N VAL A 246 -10.99 -0.38 29.30
CA VAL A 246 -10.00 -0.61 30.35
C VAL A 246 -8.62 -0.77 29.69
N GLN A 247 -7.69 0.10 30.06
CA GLN A 247 -6.32 0.09 29.54
C GLN A 247 -5.34 -0.10 30.71
N GLY A 248 -4.72 -1.28 30.79
CA GLY A 248 -3.79 -1.61 31.87
C GLY A 248 -2.45 -0.89 31.80
N ASN A 249 -2.09 -0.34 30.64
CA ASN A 249 -0.83 0.36 30.37
C ASN A 249 0.41 -0.42 30.84
N ILE A 250 0.39 -1.75 30.65
CA ILE A 250 1.48 -2.64 31.03
C ILE A 250 2.65 -2.42 30.08
N PRO A 251 3.86 -2.11 30.59
CA PRO A 251 5.05 -1.97 29.75
C PRO A 251 5.33 -3.24 28.93
N GLN A 252 5.68 -3.11 27.66
CA GLN A 252 5.92 -4.24 26.77
C GLN A 252 7.04 -5.18 27.27
N SER A 253 8.03 -4.63 27.98
CA SER A 253 9.16 -5.37 28.54
C SER A 253 8.78 -6.42 29.58
N ILE A 254 7.65 -6.22 30.30
CA ILE A 254 7.19 -7.12 31.35
C ILE A 254 5.90 -7.87 30.99
N LYS A 255 5.26 -7.49 29.88
CA LYS A 255 3.92 -7.99 29.51
C LYS A 255 3.85 -9.50 29.35
N TRP A 256 4.94 -10.11 28.91
CA TRP A 256 5.04 -11.55 28.63
C TRP A 256 5.90 -12.31 29.65
N ASP A 257 6.38 -11.62 30.69
CA ASP A 257 7.13 -12.23 31.77
C ASP A 257 6.17 -12.92 32.76
N PRO A 258 6.28 -14.23 32.97
CA PRO A 258 5.43 -14.98 33.92
C PRO A 258 5.43 -14.39 35.33
N ALA A 259 6.53 -13.77 35.79
CA ALA A 259 6.63 -13.15 37.12
C ALA A 259 5.67 -11.96 37.30
N PHE A 260 5.22 -11.32 36.22
CA PHE A 260 4.30 -10.17 36.24
C PHE A 260 2.88 -10.51 35.81
N LEU A 261 2.56 -11.79 35.61
CA LEU A 261 1.24 -12.23 35.16
C LEU A 261 0.14 -11.79 36.14
N ASP A 262 0.33 -12.08 37.43
CA ASP A 262 -0.64 -11.74 38.47
C ASP A 262 -0.81 -10.23 38.62
N THR A 263 0.28 -9.47 38.54
CA THR A 263 0.25 -8.00 38.57
C THR A 263 -0.56 -7.45 37.40
N SER A 264 -0.31 -7.97 36.21
CA SER A 264 -1.04 -7.55 35.00
C SER A 264 -2.53 -7.90 35.11
N PHE A 265 -2.87 -9.09 35.59
CA PHE A 265 -4.25 -9.51 35.80
C PHE A 265 -4.97 -8.61 36.83
N ASN A 266 -4.32 -8.32 37.96
CA ASN A 266 -4.89 -7.48 39.01
C ASN A 266 -5.18 -6.05 38.54
N VAL A 267 -4.28 -5.44 37.73
CA VAL A 267 -4.50 -4.12 37.14
C VAL A 267 -5.77 -4.10 36.28
N TYR A 268 -5.95 -5.08 35.39
CA TYR A 268 -7.15 -5.16 34.57
C TYR A 268 -8.40 -5.46 35.38
N PHE A 269 -8.30 -6.32 36.37
CA PHE A 269 -9.42 -6.70 37.23
C PHE A 269 -9.92 -5.51 38.06
N GLU A 270 -9.03 -4.78 38.74
CA GLU A 270 -9.36 -3.60 39.53
C GLU A 270 -9.99 -2.49 38.68
N GLN A 271 -9.39 -2.16 37.54
CA GLN A 271 -9.94 -1.16 36.64
C GLN A 271 -11.32 -1.56 36.11
N THR A 272 -11.52 -2.85 35.79
CA THR A 272 -12.83 -3.36 35.37
C THR A 272 -13.87 -3.22 36.47
N GLN A 273 -13.52 -3.57 37.72
CA GLN A 273 -14.42 -3.38 38.85
C GLN A 273 -14.76 -1.91 39.08
N GLN A 274 -13.77 -1.00 39.00
CA GLN A 274 -14.00 0.44 39.12
C GLN A 274 -14.95 0.94 38.04
N ALA A 275 -14.72 0.56 36.78
CA ALA A 275 -15.60 0.92 35.67
C ALA A 275 -17.04 0.42 35.87
N ALA A 276 -17.21 -0.83 36.35
CA ALA A 276 -18.52 -1.41 36.63
C ALA A 276 -19.26 -0.69 37.78
N ARG A 277 -18.55 -0.35 38.86
CA ARG A 277 -19.14 0.33 40.03
C ARG A 277 -19.53 1.77 39.74
N HIS A 278 -18.66 2.54 39.07
CA HIS A 278 -18.87 3.98 38.88
C HIS A 278 -19.77 4.33 37.70
N HIS A 279 -19.83 3.50 36.67
CA HIS A 279 -20.45 3.88 35.41
C HIS A 279 -21.66 3.01 35.02
N LYS A 280 -22.06 1.99 35.79
CA LYS A 280 -23.11 1.04 35.43
C LYS A 280 -23.01 0.60 33.96
N SER A 281 -21.79 0.40 33.48
CA SER A 281 -21.48 -0.01 32.12
C SER A 281 -22.02 -1.41 31.86
N ARG A 282 -22.64 -1.63 30.70
CA ARG A 282 -23.16 -2.96 30.31
C ARG A 282 -22.10 -3.86 29.68
N CYS A 283 -20.98 -3.26 29.26
CA CYS A 283 -19.89 -3.97 28.61
C CYS A 283 -18.54 -3.33 29.01
N ALA A 284 -17.55 -4.16 29.34
CA ALA A 284 -16.17 -3.72 29.52
C ALA A 284 -15.32 -4.27 28.37
N TRP A 285 -14.55 -3.40 27.71
CA TRP A 285 -13.57 -3.75 26.69
C TRP A 285 -12.16 -3.61 27.24
N PHE A 286 -11.32 -4.59 26.96
CA PHE A 286 -9.91 -4.56 27.32
C PHE A 286 -9.10 -4.08 26.13
N ALA A 287 -8.41 -2.93 26.26
CA ALA A 287 -7.45 -2.47 25.29
C ALA A 287 -6.15 -3.25 25.45
N ARG A 288 -5.70 -3.91 24.40
CA ARG A 288 -4.42 -4.64 24.36
C ARG A 288 -3.26 -3.71 24.05
#